data_6f921bc0845e25a5b20a171bd69140fc
#
_entry.id   6f921bc0845e25a5b20a171bd69140fc
#
_cell.length_a   1.000
_cell.length_b   1.000
_cell.length_c   1.000
_cell.angle_alpha   90.00
_cell.angle_beta   90.00
_cell.angle_gamma   90.00
#
_symmetry.space_group_name_H-M   'P 1'
#
loop_
_entity.id
_entity.type
_entity.pdbx_description
1 polymer ?
#
loop_
_entity_poly.entity_id
_entity_poly.type
_entity_poly.pdbx_seq_one_letter_code
_entity_poly.pdbx_strand_id
1 'polypeptide(L)'
;MPTIVAHHDITKGSKHWLTSPKRKELFGPLGVTNIRTFVDPQNPNRVAVMMDVPDMDGLMAAMQTKAAADAMAYDGVVAESLVILIES
;
A
#
# COMPACT_ATOMS: atom_id res chain seq x y z
N MET A 1 1.52 -15.13 -10.60
CA MET A 1 1.16 -14.11 -9.61
C MET A 1 1.72 -12.77 -10.05
N PRO A 2 0.87 -11.77 -10.30
CA PRO A 2 1.41 -10.46 -10.63
C PRO A 2 2.11 -9.83 -9.43
N THR A 3 3.21 -9.15 -9.72
CA THR A 3 3.88 -8.29 -8.75
C THR A 3 3.44 -6.86 -9.04
N ILE A 4 3.07 -6.13 -8.01
CA ILE A 4 2.68 -4.73 -8.14
C ILE A 4 3.60 -3.82 -7.34
N VAL A 5 3.68 -2.57 -7.77
CA VAL A 5 4.29 -1.48 -7.02
C VAL A 5 3.22 -0.40 -6.86
N ALA A 6 2.94 -0.03 -5.62
CA ALA A 6 2.05 1.08 -5.32
C ALA A 6 2.87 2.18 -4.67
N HIS A 7 2.86 3.38 -5.26
CA HIS A 7 3.56 4.52 -4.65
C HIS A 7 2.59 5.67 -4.39
N HIS A 8 2.89 6.43 -3.36
CA HIS A 8 2.03 7.53 -2.92
C HIS A 8 2.78 8.45 -1.96
N ASP A 9 2.16 9.58 -1.65
CA ASP A 9 2.62 10.48 -0.61
C ASP A 9 1.90 10.17 0.70
N ILE A 10 2.55 10.53 1.82
CA ILE A 10 2.01 10.36 3.17
C ILE A 10 2.14 11.65 3.96
N THR A 11 1.30 11.80 5.01
CA THR A 11 1.25 13.01 5.84
C THR A 11 1.72 12.81 7.27
N LYS A 12 1.88 11.55 7.72
CA LYS A 12 2.20 11.23 9.12
C LYS A 12 3.64 10.76 9.33
N GLY A 13 4.46 10.85 8.29
CA GLY A 13 5.88 10.48 8.35
C GLY A 13 6.13 9.01 8.05
N SER A 14 7.34 8.71 7.60
CA SER A 14 7.72 7.36 7.18
C SER A 14 7.76 6.37 8.34
N LYS A 15 8.15 6.79 9.53
CA LYS A 15 8.20 5.89 10.69
C LYS A 15 6.81 5.35 11.02
N HIS A 16 5.80 6.22 11.04
CA HIS A 16 4.42 5.82 11.29
C HIS A 16 3.94 4.84 10.22
N TRP A 17 4.21 5.15 8.93
CA TRP A 17 3.81 4.31 7.81
C TRP A 17 4.49 2.93 7.86
N LEU A 18 5.80 2.89 8.13
CA LEU A 18 6.56 1.63 8.18
C LEU A 18 6.12 0.71 9.32
N THR A 19 5.68 1.26 10.44
CA THR A 19 5.28 0.49 11.63
C THR A 19 3.79 0.19 11.68
N SER A 20 3.00 0.70 10.72
CA SER A 20 1.55 0.49 10.69
C SER A 20 1.21 -0.99 10.46
N PRO A 21 0.27 -1.56 11.24
CA PRO A 21 -0.22 -2.92 11.02
C PRO A 21 -1.27 -3.01 9.91
N LYS A 22 -1.78 -1.88 9.43
CA LYS A 22 -2.95 -1.85 8.53
C LYS A 22 -2.71 -2.56 7.21
N ARG A 23 -1.48 -2.48 6.69
CA ARG A 23 -1.12 -3.14 5.42
C ARG A 23 -1.31 -4.64 5.50
N LYS A 24 -0.80 -5.26 6.57
CA LYS A 24 -0.94 -6.71 6.78
C LYS A 24 -2.39 -7.09 7.07
N GLU A 25 -3.10 -6.28 7.84
CA GLU A 25 -4.50 -6.52 8.16
C GLU A 25 -5.38 -6.51 6.90
N LEU A 26 -5.12 -5.57 5.98
CA LEU A 26 -5.90 -5.44 4.76
C LEU A 26 -5.53 -6.48 3.71
N PHE A 27 -4.24 -6.73 3.50
CA PHE A 27 -3.76 -7.55 2.39
C PHE A 27 -3.52 -9.01 2.75
N GLY A 28 -3.29 -9.32 4.03
CA GLY A 28 -3.06 -10.71 4.48
C GLY A 28 -4.17 -11.66 4.05
N PRO A 29 -5.46 -11.34 4.28
CA PRO A 29 -6.57 -12.21 3.89
C PRO A 29 -6.69 -12.42 2.37
N LEU A 30 -6.06 -11.57 1.56
CA LEU A 30 -6.06 -11.69 0.10
C LEU A 30 -4.94 -12.61 -0.41
N GLY A 31 -4.12 -13.16 0.47
CA GLY A 31 -3.00 -14.01 0.10
C GLY A 31 -1.80 -13.25 -0.45
N VAL A 32 -1.74 -11.95 -0.24
CA VAL A 32 -0.61 -11.12 -0.66
C VAL A 32 0.66 -11.54 0.10
N THR A 33 1.78 -11.67 -0.62
CA THR A 33 3.07 -12.08 -0.08
C THR A 33 4.19 -11.16 -0.56
N ASN A 34 5.38 -11.33 0.02
CA ASN A 34 6.60 -10.60 -0.35
C ASN A 34 6.41 -9.08 -0.32
N ILE A 35 5.76 -8.59 0.73
CA ILE A 35 5.54 -7.16 0.91
C ILE A 35 6.87 -6.49 1.24
N ARG A 36 7.30 -5.56 0.39
CA ARG A 36 8.53 -4.79 0.56
C ARG A 36 8.21 -3.31 0.51
N THR A 37 8.81 -2.54 1.40
CA THR A 37 8.52 -1.12 1.55
C THR A 37 9.74 -0.28 1.19
N PHE A 38 9.50 0.89 0.61
CA PHE A 38 10.52 1.80 0.15
C PHE A 38 10.18 3.23 0.59
N VAL A 39 11.20 3.98 0.94
CA VAL A 39 11.07 5.40 1.30
C VAL A 39 12.03 6.19 0.43
N ASP A 40 11.57 7.30 -0.15
CA ASP A 40 12.44 8.20 -0.90
C ASP A 40 13.44 8.86 0.06
N PRO A 41 14.76 8.65 -0.14
CA PRO A 41 15.76 9.21 0.76
C PRO A 41 15.81 10.74 0.75
N GLN A 42 15.28 11.37 -0.30
CA GLN A 42 15.25 12.82 -0.43
C GLN A 42 13.92 13.45 -0.02
N ASN A 43 12.87 12.62 0.12
CA ASN A 43 11.55 13.08 0.52
C ASN A 43 10.86 11.99 1.35
N PRO A 44 10.96 12.05 2.69
CA PRO A 44 10.41 10.99 3.56
C PRO A 44 8.88 10.88 3.51
N ASN A 45 8.20 11.80 2.85
CA ASN A 45 6.75 11.72 2.64
C ASN A 45 6.37 10.99 1.34
N ARG A 46 7.37 10.54 0.58
CA ARG A 46 7.14 9.75 -0.64
C ARG A 46 7.58 8.31 -0.39
N VAL A 47 6.64 7.38 -0.54
CA VAL A 47 6.85 5.97 -0.20
C VAL A 47 6.29 5.06 -1.28
N ALA A 48 6.74 3.80 -1.27
CA ALA A 48 6.22 2.77 -2.16
C ALA A 48 6.16 1.43 -1.44
N VAL A 49 5.26 0.57 -1.91
CA VAL A 49 5.18 -0.82 -1.47
C VAL A 49 5.19 -1.71 -2.71
N MET A 50 5.96 -2.79 -2.65
CA MET A 50 5.98 -3.83 -3.67
C MET A 50 5.44 -5.10 -3.03
N MET A 51 4.60 -5.83 -3.75
CA MET A 51 4.02 -7.07 -3.24
C MET A 51 3.55 -7.98 -4.35
N ASP A 52 3.51 -9.29 -4.06
CA ASP A 52 2.96 -10.30 -4.95
C ASP A 52 1.49 -10.50 -4.63
N VAL A 53 0.63 -10.37 -5.65
CA VAL A 53 -0.83 -10.40 -5.50
C VAL A 53 -1.39 -11.56 -6.30
N PRO A 54 -1.92 -12.61 -5.64
CA PRO A 54 -2.47 -13.76 -6.36
C PRO A 54 -3.81 -13.48 -7.05
N ASP A 55 -4.56 -12.49 -6.56
CA ASP A 55 -5.89 -12.16 -7.08
C ASP A 55 -6.04 -10.64 -7.22
N MET A 56 -5.75 -10.13 -8.41
CA MET A 56 -5.85 -8.68 -8.68
C MET A 56 -7.28 -8.17 -8.57
N ASP A 57 -8.27 -8.96 -8.99
CA ASP A 57 -9.67 -8.56 -8.87
C ASP A 57 -10.08 -8.42 -7.41
N GLY A 58 -9.63 -9.35 -6.56
CA GLY A 58 -9.84 -9.29 -5.12
C GLY A 58 -9.17 -8.06 -4.50
N LEU A 59 -7.95 -7.74 -4.93
CA LEU A 59 -7.26 -6.55 -4.47
C LEU A 59 -8.02 -5.28 -4.84
N MET A 60 -8.42 -5.15 -6.09
CA MET A 60 -9.14 -3.96 -6.56
C MET A 60 -10.49 -3.81 -5.85
N ALA A 61 -11.19 -4.91 -5.60
CA ALA A 61 -12.43 -4.90 -4.82
C ALA A 61 -12.17 -4.46 -3.38
N ALA A 62 -11.11 -4.98 -2.75
CA ALA A 62 -10.74 -4.61 -1.38
C ALA A 62 -10.41 -3.12 -1.24
N MET A 63 -9.78 -2.53 -2.26
CA MET A 63 -9.44 -1.11 -2.26
C MET A 63 -10.67 -0.19 -2.30
N GLN A 64 -11.84 -0.72 -2.65
CA GLN A 64 -13.10 0.03 -2.67
C GLN A 64 -13.85 -0.06 -1.34
N THR A 65 -13.33 -0.80 -0.37
CA THR A 65 -14.02 -1.01 0.92
C THR A 65 -13.74 0.12 1.91
N LYS A 66 -14.61 0.23 2.92
CA LYS A 66 -14.38 1.14 4.05
C LYS A 66 -13.11 0.76 4.81
N ALA A 67 -12.82 -0.53 4.94
CA ALA A 67 -11.61 -0.99 5.61
C ALA A 67 -10.33 -0.44 4.94
N ALA A 68 -10.31 -0.41 3.61
CA ALA A 68 -9.19 0.19 2.87
C ALA A 68 -9.12 1.70 3.11
N ALA A 69 -10.25 2.40 3.06
CA ALA A 69 -10.30 3.83 3.33
C ALA A 69 -9.81 4.15 4.75
N ASP A 70 -10.23 3.36 5.75
CA ASP A 70 -9.80 3.54 7.14
C ASP A 70 -8.31 3.26 7.29
N ALA A 71 -7.77 2.25 6.61
CA ALA A 71 -6.34 1.93 6.62
C ALA A 71 -5.52 3.08 6.01
N MET A 72 -5.96 3.63 4.90
CA MET A 72 -5.29 4.76 4.25
C MET A 72 -5.31 5.99 5.14
N ALA A 73 -6.43 6.27 5.79
CA ALA A 73 -6.55 7.39 6.73
C ALA A 73 -5.61 7.21 7.93
N TYR A 74 -5.55 6.02 8.48
CA TYR A 74 -4.65 5.70 9.59
C TYR A 74 -3.19 5.95 9.21
N ASP A 75 -2.79 5.51 8.02
CA ASP A 75 -1.42 5.63 7.53
C ASP A 75 -1.07 7.03 7.03
N GLY A 76 -2.05 7.89 6.85
CA GLY A 76 -1.84 9.23 6.31
C GLY A 76 -1.59 9.25 4.82
N VAL A 77 -2.15 8.30 4.08
CA VAL A 77 -1.99 8.21 2.62
C VAL A 77 -2.77 9.34 1.94
N VAL A 78 -2.10 10.04 1.04
CA VAL A 78 -2.74 11.04 0.17
C VAL A 78 -3.34 10.30 -1.02
N ALA A 79 -4.66 10.10 -1.02
CA ALA A 79 -5.32 9.22 -1.98
C ALA A 79 -5.10 9.64 -3.44
N GLU A 80 -5.09 10.94 -3.70
CA GLU A 80 -4.88 11.47 -5.06
C GLU A 80 -3.49 11.15 -5.61
N SER A 81 -2.53 10.86 -4.74
CA SER A 81 -1.15 10.55 -5.14
C SER A 81 -0.92 9.07 -5.40
N LEU A 82 -1.89 8.21 -5.08
CA LEU A 82 -1.74 6.77 -5.20
C LEU A 82 -1.69 6.33 -6.66
N VAL A 83 -0.61 5.65 -7.03
CA VAL A 83 -0.42 5.04 -8.35
C VAL A 83 -0.07 3.58 -8.13
N ILE A 84 -0.78 2.68 -8.80
CA ILE A 84 -0.52 1.24 -8.78
C ILE A 84 -0.01 0.82 -10.15
N LEU A 85 1.18 0.24 -10.17
CA LEU A 85 1.82 -0.29 -11.38
C LEU A 85 1.87 -1.81 -11.27
N ILE A 86 1.54 -2.49 -12.35
CA ILE A 86 1.56 -3.95 -12.42
C ILE A 86 2.76 -4.36 -13.27
N GLU A 87 3.55 -5.31 -12.78
CA GLU A 87 4.66 -5.86 -13.54
C GLU A 87 4.18 -6.43 -14.88
N SER A 88 4.86 -6.07 -15.94
CA SER A 88 4.52 -6.52 -17.30
C SER A 88 5.60 -7.43 -17.87
#